data_cb7c1b3062e2ef0dd12e2c8d1eeee305
#
_entry.id   cb7c1b3062e2ef0dd12e2c8d1eeee305
#
_cell.length_a   1.000
_cell.length_b   1.000
_cell.length_c   1.000
_cell.angle_alpha   90.00
_cell.angle_beta   90.00
_cell.angle_gamma   90.00
#
_symmetry.space_group_name_H-M   'P 1'
#
loop_
_entity.id
_entity.type
_entity.pdbx_description
1 polymer ?
#
loop_
_entity_poly.entity_id
_entity_poly.type
_entity_poly.pdbx_seq_one_letter_code
_entity_poly.pdbx_strand_id
1 'polypeptide(L)'
;MKKLIKLLALAVIITGVSFVAACSNAKFDTAKEVKTYTRDTSSGTRDGFFTGIGYEEAVKDDTKLKTGTIKVESNGDMLAAVKNDLYGIGYISLSSLSADVNGLSYEGVSPNEANVINKTYKLTRNFNYCLRSEYTSAEHEAIVKALVAYMMTLEGQATIKQHGGIVANNATKSWDDIKNDYKISASDNSSITISVGGSTSVKSIVEKLLLEFSSKCGNFKYVYNPTGSSDAYKRTNGSEKDGANACDLAFASREFKDSETMDESLKGMMCIDAIVVVVNKNNQSIKNIDGATLKRIYDGTIKTWEEVK
;
A
#
# COMPACT_ATOMS: atom_id res chain seq x y z
N MET A 1 38.78 -62.54 -53.72
CA MET A 1 38.72 -61.10 -53.85
C MET A 1 38.01 -60.55 -52.65
N LYS A 2 38.76 -60.24 -51.57
CA LYS A 2 38.24 -59.73 -50.32
C LYS A 2 38.77 -58.32 -50.12
N LYS A 3 37.86 -57.32 -50.21
CA LYS A 3 38.19 -55.92 -49.93
C LYS A 3 38.18 -55.70 -48.43
N LEU A 4 39.30 -55.25 -47.89
CA LEU A 4 39.50 -54.81 -46.53
C LEU A 4 38.91 -53.41 -46.37
N ILE A 5 37.94 -53.25 -45.55
CA ILE A 5 37.40 -51.92 -45.15
C ILE A 5 38.11 -51.54 -43.85
N LYS A 6 38.93 -50.52 -43.90
CA LYS A 6 39.58 -49.92 -42.70
C LYS A 6 38.58 -48.98 -42.05
N LEU A 7 38.15 -49.27 -40.83
CA LEU A 7 37.41 -48.39 -39.97
C LEU A 7 38.37 -47.40 -39.32
N LEU A 8 38.25 -46.11 -39.67
CA LEU A 8 38.88 -45.00 -38.95
C LEU A 8 37.98 -44.65 -37.78
N ALA A 9 38.40 -44.94 -36.55
CA ALA A 9 37.74 -44.46 -35.34
C ALA A 9 38.19 -42.99 -35.10
N LEU A 10 37.31 -42.03 -35.33
CA LEU A 10 37.49 -40.64 -34.99
C LEU A 10 37.09 -40.42 -33.51
N ALA A 11 38.07 -40.31 -32.63
CA ALA A 11 37.84 -39.96 -31.24
C ALA A 11 37.52 -38.46 -31.14
N VAL A 12 36.22 -38.15 -30.92
CA VAL A 12 35.78 -36.82 -30.58
C VAL A 12 35.99 -36.60 -29.07
N ILE A 13 37.03 -35.87 -28.73
CA ILE A 13 37.23 -35.38 -27.35
C ILE A 13 36.23 -34.24 -27.11
N ILE A 14 35.13 -34.56 -26.47
CA ILE A 14 34.18 -33.56 -25.95
C ILE A 14 34.81 -33.00 -24.67
N THR A 15 35.50 -31.89 -24.75
CA THR A 15 35.83 -31.08 -23.58
C THR A 15 34.56 -30.43 -23.08
N GLY A 16 33.95 -31.09 -22.10
CA GLY A 16 32.82 -30.53 -21.36
C GLY A 16 33.27 -29.28 -20.58
N VAL A 17 33.05 -28.12 -21.15
CA VAL A 17 33.12 -26.86 -20.39
C VAL A 17 31.90 -26.86 -19.47
N SER A 18 32.10 -27.32 -18.23
CA SER A 18 31.14 -27.14 -17.16
C SER A 18 31.06 -25.64 -16.90
N PHE A 19 30.03 -24.97 -17.49
CA PHE A 19 29.58 -23.68 -16.99
C PHE A 19 29.03 -23.91 -15.58
N VAL A 20 29.90 -23.82 -14.59
CA VAL A 20 29.47 -23.57 -13.23
C VAL A 20 28.86 -22.17 -13.28
N ALA A 21 27.53 -22.10 -13.40
CA ALA A 21 26.80 -20.89 -13.08
C ALA A 21 27.06 -20.62 -11.60
N ALA A 22 28.13 -19.88 -11.34
CA ALA A 22 28.36 -19.26 -10.04
C ALA A 22 27.17 -18.31 -9.85
N CYS A 23 26.13 -18.79 -9.15
CA CYS A 23 25.24 -17.91 -8.44
C CYS A 23 26.12 -17.17 -7.41
N SER A 24 26.85 -16.15 -7.88
CA SER A 24 27.48 -15.22 -6.98
C SER A 24 26.35 -14.53 -6.24
N ASN A 25 26.14 -14.92 -4.98
CA ASN A 25 25.51 -14.00 -4.02
C ASN A 25 26.42 -12.79 -4.00
N ALA A 26 26.18 -11.83 -4.91
CA ALA A 26 26.92 -10.59 -4.95
C ALA A 26 26.77 -9.98 -3.55
N LYS A 27 27.87 -9.93 -2.82
CA LYS A 27 27.89 -9.32 -1.50
C LYS A 27 27.45 -7.88 -1.66
N PHE A 28 26.52 -7.42 -0.82
CA PHE A 28 26.04 -6.04 -0.83
C PHE A 28 27.25 -5.09 -0.68
N ASP A 29 27.41 -4.19 -1.65
CA ASP A 29 28.52 -3.23 -1.70
C ASP A 29 28.02 -1.88 -1.16
N THR A 30 28.47 -1.49 0.02
CA THR A 30 28.07 -0.24 0.66
C THR A 30 28.60 1.02 -0.02
N ALA A 31 29.64 0.92 -0.88
CA ALA A 31 30.14 2.05 -1.68
C ALA A 31 29.20 2.41 -2.84
N LYS A 32 28.18 1.60 -3.11
CA LYS A 32 27.17 1.86 -4.15
C LYS A 32 26.19 2.94 -3.73
N GLU A 33 25.70 3.64 -4.74
CA GLU A 33 24.71 4.71 -4.58
C GLU A 33 23.38 4.18 -4.01
N VAL A 34 22.79 4.93 -3.08
CA VAL A 34 21.43 4.70 -2.60
C VAL A 34 20.46 5.14 -3.70
N LYS A 35 19.66 4.21 -4.22
CA LYS A 35 18.61 4.50 -5.19
C LYS A 35 17.30 4.74 -4.50
N THR A 36 16.79 5.95 -4.61
CA THR A 36 15.58 6.38 -3.94
C THR A 36 14.34 6.17 -4.81
N TYR A 37 13.32 5.57 -4.20
CA TYR A 37 12.00 5.40 -4.78
C TYR A 37 10.98 6.20 -4.01
N THR A 38 10.08 6.90 -4.70
CA THR A 38 9.02 7.68 -4.09
C THR A 38 7.69 7.42 -4.78
N ARG A 39 6.62 7.91 -4.16
CA ARG A 39 5.28 7.92 -4.72
C ARG A 39 5.02 9.26 -5.42
N ASP A 40 4.00 9.31 -6.25
CA ASP A 40 3.50 10.56 -6.80
C ASP A 40 2.96 11.50 -5.72
N THR A 41 2.74 12.78 -6.07
CA THR A 41 2.29 13.83 -5.14
C THR A 41 0.81 13.70 -4.73
N SER A 42 0.03 12.79 -5.33
CA SER A 42 -1.35 12.48 -4.92
C SER A 42 -1.41 11.43 -3.80
N SER A 43 -0.29 10.73 -3.56
CA SER A 43 -0.19 9.62 -2.63
C SER A 43 -0.24 10.07 -1.17
N GLY A 44 -1.19 9.52 -0.40
CA GLY A 44 -1.22 9.68 1.05
C GLY A 44 -0.08 8.97 1.78
N THR A 45 0.56 7.94 1.14
CA THR A 45 1.76 7.30 1.72
C THR A 45 2.96 8.23 1.64
N ARG A 46 3.11 8.94 0.52
CA ARG A 46 4.13 9.98 0.38
C ARG A 46 3.91 11.12 1.36
N ASP A 47 2.68 11.59 1.48
CA ASP A 47 2.28 12.65 2.40
C ASP A 47 2.69 12.27 3.84
N GLY A 48 2.21 11.13 4.34
CA GLY A 48 2.54 10.67 5.69
C GLY A 48 4.02 10.36 5.91
N PHE A 49 4.73 9.87 4.88
CA PHE A 49 6.15 9.58 4.98
C PHE A 49 6.98 10.85 5.13
N PHE A 50 6.87 11.79 4.19
CA PHE A 50 7.69 13.00 4.22
C PHE A 50 7.33 13.92 5.39
N THR A 51 6.06 14.02 5.77
CA THR A 51 5.64 14.71 6.99
C THR A 51 6.24 14.03 8.23
N GLY A 52 6.15 12.70 8.30
CA GLY A 52 6.62 11.93 9.46
C GLY A 52 8.14 11.95 9.68
N ILE A 53 8.92 12.18 8.61
CA ILE A 53 10.40 12.34 8.71
C ILE A 53 10.85 13.82 8.79
N GLY A 54 9.92 14.78 8.90
CA GLY A 54 10.22 16.21 8.96
C GLY A 54 10.74 16.79 7.64
N TYR A 55 10.18 16.34 6.50
CA TYR A 55 10.53 16.83 5.16
C TYR A 55 9.29 17.28 4.36
N GLU A 56 8.48 18.17 4.97
CA GLU A 56 7.20 18.62 4.44
C GLU A 56 7.29 19.22 3.05
N GLU A 57 8.41 19.89 2.70
CA GLU A 57 8.63 20.50 1.40
C GLU A 57 8.59 19.48 0.26
N ALA A 58 9.01 18.23 0.52
CA ALA A 58 9.00 17.14 -0.46
C ALA A 58 7.62 16.51 -0.66
N VAL A 59 6.63 16.80 0.19
CA VAL A 59 5.28 16.20 0.08
C VAL A 59 4.65 16.50 -1.28
N LYS A 60 4.76 17.75 -1.77
CA LYS A 60 4.13 18.20 -3.03
C LYS A 60 5.11 18.69 -4.09
N ASP A 61 6.40 18.73 -3.79
CA ASP A 61 7.42 19.27 -4.66
C ASP A 61 8.54 18.25 -4.94
N ASP A 62 8.54 17.68 -6.16
CA ASP A 62 9.57 16.72 -6.59
C ASP A 62 10.95 17.37 -6.75
N THR A 63 11.04 18.71 -6.90
CA THR A 63 12.33 19.41 -7.04
C THR A 63 13.14 19.40 -5.76
N LYS A 64 12.51 19.07 -4.63
CA LYS A 64 13.16 18.90 -3.33
C LYS A 64 13.84 17.54 -3.19
N LEU A 65 13.50 16.58 -4.04
CA LEU A 65 14.06 15.25 -3.97
C LEU A 65 15.40 15.15 -4.72
N LYS A 66 16.24 14.23 -4.28
CA LYS A 66 17.47 13.83 -4.97
C LYS A 66 17.20 13.62 -6.46
N THR A 67 18.06 14.20 -7.31
CA THR A 67 18.02 13.96 -8.75
C THR A 67 18.12 12.46 -9.04
N GLY A 68 17.24 11.94 -9.90
CA GLY A 68 17.19 10.51 -10.21
C GLY A 68 16.29 9.69 -9.26
N THR A 69 15.60 10.32 -8.31
CA THR A 69 14.55 9.63 -7.53
C THR A 69 13.43 9.12 -8.46
N ILE A 70 13.12 7.84 -8.37
CA ILE A 70 12.17 7.16 -9.25
C ILE A 70 10.77 7.18 -8.63
N LYS A 71 9.79 7.66 -9.40
CA LYS A 71 8.39 7.65 -8.98
C LYS A 71 7.70 6.36 -9.36
N VAL A 72 6.87 5.85 -8.46
CA VAL A 72 6.02 4.68 -8.65
C VAL A 72 4.58 4.98 -8.22
N GLU A 73 3.60 4.31 -8.82
CA GLU A 73 2.19 4.68 -8.69
C GLU A 73 1.48 4.05 -7.48
N SER A 74 1.95 2.90 -7.01
CA SER A 74 1.27 2.15 -5.93
C SER A 74 2.24 1.57 -4.89
N ASN A 75 1.71 1.07 -3.76
CA ASN A 75 2.52 0.28 -2.83
C ASN A 75 3.02 -1.02 -3.49
N GLY A 76 2.23 -1.62 -4.38
CA GLY A 76 2.65 -2.81 -5.14
C GLY A 76 3.84 -2.52 -6.05
N ASP A 77 3.82 -1.38 -6.77
CA ASP A 77 4.92 -0.97 -7.64
C ASP A 77 6.17 -0.61 -6.82
N MET A 78 6.01 0.03 -5.65
CA MET A 78 7.10 0.29 -4.72
C MET A 78 7.75 -1.00 -4.25
N LEU A 79 6.92 -1.98 -3.84
CA LEU A 79 7.40 -3.30 -3.42
C LEU A 79 8.19 -3.99 -4.54
N ALA A 80 7.64 -3.99 -5.77
CA ALA A 80 8.29 -4.57 -6.94
C ALA A 80 9.61 -3.87 -7.29
N ALA A 81 9.64 -2.53 -7.23
CA ALA A 81 10.83 -1.73 -7.51
C ALA A 81 11.95 -2.04 -6.52
N VAL A 82 11.68 -1.99 -5.21
CA VAL A 82 12.68 -2.26 -4.17
C VAL A 82 13.12 -3.73 -4.16
N LYS A 83 12.20 -4.67 -4.41
CA LYS A 83 12.53 -6.09 -4.57
C LYS A 83 13.56 -6.34 -5.67
N ASN A 84 13.46 -5.62 -6.78
CA ASN A 84 14.29 -5.83 -7.97
C ASN A 84 15.55 -4.95 -8.01
N ASP A 85 15.71 -4.01 -7.08
CA ASP A 85 16.89 -3.14 -6.99
C ASP A 85 17.65 -3.38 -5.68
N LEU A 86 18.83 -4.01 -5.78
CA LEU A 86 19.67 -4.35 -4.62
C LEU A 86 19.99 -3.13 -3.74
N TYR A 87 20.10 -1.95 -4.34
CA TYR A 87 20.48 -0.69 -3.68
C TYR A 87 19.29 0.26 -3.48
N GLY A 88 18.09 -0.25 -3.69
CA GLY A 88 16.86 0.51 -3.56
C GLY A 88 16.43 0.74 -2.11
N ILE A 89 15.91 1.94 -1.86
CA ILE A 89 15.17 2.31 -0.64
C ILE A 89 13.83 2.94 -1.03
N GLY A 90 12.79 2.58 -0.32
CA GLY A 90 11.44 3.11 -0.52
C GLY A 90 10.61 3.02 0.75
N TYR A 91 9.32 3.26 0.64
CA TYR A 91 8.39 3.20 1.77
C TYR A 91 7.01 2.71 1.32
N ILE A 92 6.38 1.90 2.13
CA ILE A 92 5.07 1.29 1.88
C ILE A 92 4.19 1.33 3.13
N SER A 93 2.90 1.05 2.96
CA SER A 93 2.02 0.69 4.07
C SER A 93 2.43 -0.64 4.70
N LEU A 94 2.33 -0.76 6.02
CA LEU A 94 2.56 -2.02 6.74
C LEU A 94 1.66 -3.14 6.22
N SER A 95 0.42 -2.82 5.83
CA SER A 95 -0.52 -3.77 5.21
C SER A 95 -0.03 -4.36 3.88
N SER A 96 0.97 -3.74 3.24
CA SER A 96 1.57 -4.18 1.99
C SER A 96 2.94 -4.86 2.19
N LEU A 97 3.45 -4.92 3.41
CA LEU A 97 4.76 -5.52 3.69
C LEU A 97 4.74 -7.03 3.42
N SER A 98 5.72 -7.50 2.69
CA SER A 98 5.90 -8.93 2.39
C SER A 98 7.33 -9.37 2.66
N ALA A 99 7.57 -10.69 2.65
CA ALA A 99 8.90 -11.29 2.80
C ALA A 99 9.86 -11.03 1.62
N ASP A 100 9.40 -10.31 0.59
CA ASP A 100 10.20 -9.97 -0.60
C ASP A 100 11.19 -8.82 -0.36
N VAL A 101 10.97 -8.03 0.69
CA VAL A 101 11.81 -6.88 1.08
C VAL A 101 12.09 -6.93 2.58
N ASN A 102 13.09 -6.17 3.04
CA ASN A 102 13.32 -5.93 4.46
C ASN A 102 12.62 -4.64 4.89
N GLY A 103 11.69 -4.73 5.83
CA GLY A 103 11.15 -3.59 6.55
C GLY A 103 12.10 -3.17 7.67
N LEU A 104 12.45 -1.88 7.70
CA LEU A 104 13.36 -1.35 8.72
C LEU A 104 12.61 -0.92 9.98
N SER A 105 13.28 -1.01 11.13
CA SER A 105 12.87 -0.28 12.33
C SER A 105 13.04 1.22 12.09
N TYR A 106 12.16 2.02 12.67
CA TYR A 106 12.25 3.48 12.65
C TYR A 106 12.51 4.00 14.06
N GLU A 107 13.60 4.74 14.22
CA GLU A 107 14.06 5.25 15.52
C GLU A 107 14.16 4.14 16.60
N GLY A 108 14.66 2.98 16.20
CA GLY A 108 14.82 1.82 17.09
C GLY A 108 13.56 0.99 17.32
N VAL A 109 12.40 1.39 16.77
CA VAL A 109 11.12 0.73 16.99
C VAL A 109 10.69 -0.05 15.75
N SER A 110 10.35 -1.32 15.90
CA SER A 110 9.88 -2.15 14.79
C SER A 110 8.43 -1.81 14.36
N PRO A 111 8.12 -1.81 13.06
CA PRO A 111 6.78 -1.59 12.54
C PRO A 111 5.89 -2.82 12.80
N ASN A 112 5.14 -2.81 13.88
CA ASN A 112 4.18 -3.86 14.21
C ASN A 112 2.96 -3.29 14.94
N GLU A 113 1.88 -4.07 14.99
CA GLU A 113 0.61 -3.67 15.58
C GLU A 113 0.77 -3.17 17.03
N ALA A 114 1.49 -3.90 17.87
CA ALA A 114 1.67 -3.53 19.28
C ALA A 114 2.34 -2.15 19.44
N ASN A 115 3.40 -1.88 18.66
CA ASN A 115 4.13 -0.62 18.68
C ASN A 115 3.34 0.55 18.10
N VAL A 116 2.40 0.28 17.18
CA VAL A 116 1.47 1.29 16.66
C VAL A 116 0.39 1.61 17.70
N ILE A 117 -0.22 0.60 18.32
CA ILE A 117 -1.28 0.79 19.33
C ILE A 117 -0.74 1.52 20.56
N ASN A 118 0.44 1.16 21.04
CA ASN A 118 1.07 1.83 22.19
C ASN A 118 1.76 3.15 21.83
N LYS A 119 1.68 3.58 20.54
CA LYS A 119 2.20 4.85 20.01
C LYS A 119 3.73 5.01 20.12
N THR A 120 4.48 3.92 20.23
CA THR A 120 5.95 3.96 20.21
C THR A 120 6.49 4.04 18.79
N TYR A 121 5.85 3.38 17.80
CA TYR A 121 6.16 3.57 16.38
C TYR A 121 5.57 4.88 15.87
N LYS A 122 6.41 5.76 15.31
CA LYS A 122 6.02 7.15 15.00
C LYS A 122 5.52 7.39 13.58
N LEU A 123 5.94 6.59 12.58
CA LEU A 123 5.45 6.71 11.21
C LEU A 123 4.08 6.04 11.06
N THR A 124 3.08 6.62 11.72
CA THR A 124 1.69 6.14 11.69
C THR A 124 0.77 7.14 11.01
N ARG A 125 -0.36 6.64 10.50
CA ARG A 125 -1.42 7.44 9.90
C ARG A 125 -2.75 6.74 10.02
N ASN A 126 -3.84 7.50 9.89
CA ASN A 126 -5.16 6.91 9.79
C ASN A 126 -5.49 6.53 8.34
N PHE A 127 -6.20 5.42 8.19
CA PHE A 127 -6.97 5.10 7.00
C PHE A 127 -8.38 5.62 7.22
N ASN A 128 -8.70 6.69 6.52
CA ASN A 128 -9.97 7.36 6.60
C ASN A 128 -10.84 7.02 5.39
N TYR A 129 -12.15 7.14 5.53
CA TYR A 129 -13.09 7.04 4.42
C TYR A 129 -13.88 8.35 4.28
N CYS A 130 -14.39 8.58 3.08
CA CYS A 130 -15.41 9.59 2.84
C CYS A 130 -16.53 9.03 1.96
N LEU A 131 -17.73 9.41 2.32
CA LEU A 131 -18.98 9.11 1.64
C LEU A 131 -19.29 10.20 0.63
N ARG A 132 -19.99 9.86 -0.43
CA ARG A 132 -20.57 10.82 -1.36
C ARG A 132 -21.72 11.60 -0.66
N SER A 133 -21.82 12.89 -0.92
CA SER A 133 -22.90 13.72 -0.36
C SER A 133 -24.25 13.54 -1.06
N GLU A 134 -24.22 13.23 -2.36
CA GLU A 134 -25.40 13.09 -3.21
C GLU A 134 -25.28 11.80 -4.03
N TYR A 135 -26.10 10.80 -3.71
CA TYR A 135 -26.09 9.51 -4.38
C TYR A 135 -27.01 9.49 -5.60
N THR A 136 -26.75 8.58 -6.54
CA THR A 136 -27.61 8.36 -7.71
C THR A 136 -28.96 7.77 -7.34
N SER A 137 -29.06 7.05 -6.23
CA SER A 137 -30.32 6.56 -5.65
C SER A 137 -30.19 6.32 -4.15
N ALA A 138 -31.34 6.20 -3.48
CA ALA A 138 -31.40 5.88 -2.06
C ALA A 138 -30.83 4.48 -1.72
N GLU A 139 -30.91 3.55 -2.66
CA GLU A 139 -30.35 2.19 -2.52
C GLU A 139 -28.82 2.23 -2.51
N HIS A 140 -28.16 3.05 -3.38
CA HIS A 140 -26.71 3.23 -3.34
C HIS A 140 -26.26 3.76 -1.98
N GLU A 141 -26.92 4.82 -1.50
CA GLU A 141 -26.66 5.40 -0.17
C GLU A 141 -26.81 4.36 0.93
N ALA A 142 -27.91 3.60 0.91
CA ALA A 142 -28.22 2.60 1.92
C ALA A 142 -27.16 1.46 1.94
N ILE A 143 -26.73 0.97 0.77
CA ILE A 143 -25.66 -0.06 0.66
C ILE A 143 -24.35 0.48 1.22
N VAL A 144 -23.95 1.70 0.86
CA VAL A 144 -22.68 2.29 1.30
C VAL A 144 -22.69 2.53 2.81
N LYS A 145 -23.80 3.04 3.39
CA LYS A 145 -23.94 3.19 4.83
C LYS A 145 -23.90 1.86 5.57
N ALA A 146 -24.52 0.82 5.03
CA ALA A 146 -24.47 -0.53 5.57
C ALA A 146 -23.04 -1.12 5.50
N LEU A 147 -22.29 -0.88 4.41
CA LEU A 147 -20.89 -1.29 4.30
C LEU A 147 -20.01 -0.60 5.35
N VAL A 148 -20.20 0.70 5.57
CA VAL A 148 -19.46 1.43 6.61
C VAL A 148 -19.77 0.86 8.00
N ALA A 149 -21.04 0.55 8.28
CA ALA A 149 -21.41 -0.09 9.54
C ALA A 149 -20.80 -1.49 9.67
N TYR A 150 -20.79 -2.29 8.58
CA TYR A 150 -20.15 -3.60 8.58
C TYR A 150 -18.64 -3.52 8.90
N MET A 151 -17.93 -2.53 8.38
CA MET A 151 -16.51 -2.33 8.71
C MET A 151 -16.26 -2.18 10.21
N MET A 152 -17.26 -1.71 10.97
CA MET A 152 -17.19 -1.50 12.43
C MET A 152 -17.69 -2.68 13.25
N THR A 153 -18.09 -3.80 12.62
CA THR A 153 -18.49 -5.04 13.31
C THR A 153 -17.32 -5.93 13.66
N LEU A 154 -17.58 -6.99 14.44
CA LEU A 154 -16.58 -8.03 14.77
C LEU A 154 -15.97 -8.63 13.49
N GLU A 155 -16.80 -8.98 12.50
CA GLU A 155 -16.36 -9.59 11.24
C GLU A 155 -15.59 -8.59 10.38
N GLY A 156 -16.12 -7.37 10.20
CA GLY A 156 -15.44 -6.33 9.42
C GLY A 156 -14.07 -5.97 10.00
N GLN A 157 -13.97 -5.83 11.33
CA GLN A 157 -12.69 -5.57 11.99
C GLN A 157 -11.74 -6.76 11.93
N ALA A 158 -12.25 -8.01 11.97
CA ALA A 158 -11.42 -9.19 11.76
C ALA A 158 -10.79 -9.18 10.36
N THR A 159 -11.58 -8.86 9.33
CA THR A 159 -11.10 -8.71 7.95
C THR A 159 -10.05 -7.59 7.83
N ILE A 160 -10.30 -6.42 8.44
CA ILE A 160 -9.33 -5.32 8.47
C ILE A 160 -8.00 -5.76 9.08
N LYS A 161 -8.03 -6.41 10.25
CA LYS A 161 -6.82 -6.92 10.94
C LYS A 161 -6.09 -7.98 10.11
N GLN A 162 -6.83 -8.94 9.54
CA GLN A 162 -6.24 -10.01 8.73
C GLN A 162 -5.50 -9.46 7.48
N HIS A 163 -5.93 -8.30 6.97
CA HIS A 163 -5.33 -7.65 5.83
C HIS A 163 -4.42 -6.47 6.19
N GLY A 164 -3.92 -6.44 7.44
CA GLY A 164 -2.83 -5.56 7.89
C GLY A 164 -3.28 -4.18 8.38
N GLY A 165 -4.58 -3.92 8.50
CA GLY A 165 -5.09 -2.74 9.20
C GLY A 165 -5.02 -2.93 10.72
N ILE A 166 -4.73 -1.86 11.44
CA ILE A 166 -4.59 -1.88 12.90
C ILE A 166 -5.83 -1.23 13.51
N VAL A 167 -6.57 -1.98 14.30
CA VAL A 167 -7.81 -1.54 14.96
C VAL A 167 -7.53 -1.34 16.45
N ALA A 168 -7.57 -0.08 16.89
CA ALA A 168 -7.33 0.27 18.29
C ALA A 168 -8.55 -0.04 19.20
N ASN A 169 -9.75 0.15 18.69
CA ASN A 169 -10.99 -0.08 19.41
C ASN A 169 -11.68 -1.32 18.85
N ASN A 170 -11.83 -2.36 19.69
CA ASN A 170 -12.49 -3.58 19.26
C ASN A 170 -14.00 -3.39 19.18
N ALA A 171 -14.59 -3.89 18.09
CA ALA A 171 -16.03 -4.02 17.96
C ALA A 171 -16.62 -4.93 19.05
N THR A 172 -17.83 -4.66 19.42
CA THR A 172 -18.60 -5.45 20.42
C THR A 172 -19.81 -6.12 19.80
N LYS A 173 -20.20 -5.75 18.58
CA LYS A 173 -21.37 -6.26 17.86
C LYS A 173 -20.94 -6.96 16.57
N SER A 174 -21.63 -8.06 16.26
CA SER A 174 -21.54 -8.74 14.97
C SER A 174 -22.40 -8.04 13.92
N TRP A 175 -22.24 -8.40 12.65
CA TRP A 175 -23.16 -7.95 11.61
C TRP A 175 -24.60 -8.43 11.88
N ASP A 176 -24.76 -9.64 12.38
CA ASP A 176 -26.07 -10.20 12.72
C ASP A 176 -26.79 -9.42 13.81
N ASP A 177 -26.07 -8.77 14.72
CA ASP A 177 -26.64 -7.93 15.77
C ASP A 177 -27.19 -6.60 15.25
N ILE A 178 -26.69 -6.10 14.12
CA ILE A 178 -27.05 -4.77 13.60
C ILE A 178 -27.72 -4.77 12.23
N LYS A 179 -27.70 -5.89 11.49
CA LYS A 179 -28.21 -5.95 10.09
C LYS A 179 -29.66 -5.51 9.93
N ASN A 180 -30.49 -5.69 10.95
CA ASN A 180 -31.91 -5.31 10.92
C ASN A 180 -32.11 -3.77 10.89
N ASP A 181 -31.12 -2.99 11.32
CA ASP A 181 -31.10 -1.53 11.22
C ASP A 181 -30.85 -1.09 9.77
N TYR A 182 -30.31 -2.00 8.93
CA TYR A 182 -29.96 -1.78 7.52
C TYR A 182 -30.83 -2.64 6.61
N LYS A 183 -32.11 -2.24 6.43
CA LYS A 183 -33.13 -3.00 5.69
C LYS A 183 -32.71 -3.39 4.27
N ILE A 184 -31.84 -2.60 3.64
CA ILE A 184 -31.28 -2.87 2.31
C ILE A 184 -30.55 -4.22 2.26
N SER A 185 -30.00 -4.70 3.37
CA SER A 185 -29.27 -5.98 3.41
C SER A 185 -30.16 -7.21 3.19
N ALA A 186 -31.48 -7.09 3.41
CA ALA A 186 -32.46 -8.15 3.17
C ALA A 186 -33.05 -8.13 1.75
N SER A 187 -32.70 -7.13 0.92
CA SER A 187 -33.18 -6.99 -0.45
C SER A 187 -32.24 -7.69 -1.44
N ASP A 188 -32.78 -8.05 -2.63
CA ASP A 188 -31.92 -8.42 -3.77
C ASP A 188 -31.35 -7.13 -4.38
N ASN A 189 -30.03 -6.96 -4.23
CA ASN A 189 -29.29 -5.80 -4.73
C ASN A 189 -28.40 -6.14 -5.92
N SER A 190 -28.57 -7.31 -6.54
CA SER A 190 -27.72 -7.82 -7.61
C SER A 190 -27.68 -6.96 -8.89
N SER A 191 -28.67 -6.07 -9.06
CA SER A 191 -28.70 -5.08 -10.14
C SER A 191 -27.96 -3.77 -9.83
N ILE A 192 -27.62 -3.51 -8.56
CA ILE A 192 -27.00 -2.27 -8.10
C ILE A 192 -25.49 -2.41 -8.14
N THR A 193 -24.79 -1.39 -8.65
CA THR A 193 -23.33 -1.34 -8.68
C THR A 193 -22.85 -0.09 -7.96
N ILE A 194 -22.12 -0.25 -6.86
CA ILE A 194 -21.46 0.86 -6.15
C ILE A 194 -20.03 1.08 -6.68
N SER A 195 -19.59 2.34 -6.69
CA SER A 195 -18.24 2.74 -7.11
C SER A 195 -17.39 3.09 -5.89
N VAL A 196 -16.24 2.44 -5.77
CA VAL A 196 -15.33 2.62 -4.64
C VAL A 196 -13.94 2.98 -5.14
N GLY A 197 -13.23 3.89 -4.46
CA GLY A 197 -11.92 4.34 -4.92
C GLY A 197 -11.01 4.91 -3.83
N GLY A 198 -10.06 5.74 -4.23
CA GLY A 198 -9.15 6.45 -3.34
C GLY A 198 -7.79 5.76 -3.16
N SER A 199 -7.30 5.66 -1.94
CA SER A 199 -5.93 5.22 -1.62
C SER A 199 -5.61 3.80 -2.07
N THR A 200 -4.44 3.62 -2.70
CA THR A 200 -3.90 2.29 -3.03
C THR A 200 -3.38 1.52 -1.81
N SER A 201 -3.16 2.21 -0.67
CA SER A 201 -2.67 1.57 0.55
C SER A 201 -3.69 0.67 1.23
N VAL A 202 -4.98 0.94 1.02
CA VAL A 202 -6.09 0.15 1.62
C VAL A 202 -6.58 -0.97 0.70
N LYS A 203 -5.95 -1.17 -0.46
CA LYS A 203 -6.46 -2.04 -1.52
C LYS A 203 -6.82 -3.44 -1.00
N SER A 204 -5.90 -4.12 -0.34
CA SER A 204 -6.11 -5.49 0.16
C SER A 204 -7.26 -5.58 1.18
N ILE A 205 -7.41 -4.57 2.02
CA ILE A 205 -8.47 -4.49 3.03
C ILE A 205 -9.82 -4.30 2.34
N VAL A 206 -9.92 -3.27 1.49
CA VAL A 206 -11.20 -2.87 0.88
C VAL A 206 -11.72 -3.93 -0.10
N GLU A 207 -10.85 -4.56 -0.90
CA GLU A 207 -11.24 -5.67 -1.78
C GLU A 207 -11.90 -6.81 -1.01
N LYS A 208 -11.39 -7.15 0.18
CA LYS A 208 -11.96 -8.20 1.01
C LYS A 208 -13.26 -7.79 1.69
N LEU A 209 -13.32 -6.58 2.23
CA LEU A 209 -14.55 -6.05 2.80
C LEU A 209 -15.69 -6.00 1.78
N LEU A 210 -15.42 -5.54 0.56
CA LEU A 210 -16.41 -5.51 -0.53
C LEU A 210 -16.88 -6.92 -0.91
N LEU A 211 -15.95 -7.86 -1.07
CA LEU A 211 -16.27 -9.24 -1.41
C LEU A 211 -17.16 -9.92 -0.34
N GLU A 212 -16.78 -9.79 0.92
CA GLU A 212 -17.50 -10.39 2.03
C GLU A 212 -18.87 -9.74 2.24
N PHE A 213 -18.91 -8.41 2.21
CA PHE A 213 -20.14 -7.68 2.47
C PHE A 213 -21.15 -7.79 1.34
N SER A 214 -20.73 -7.88 0.08
CA SER A 214 -21.65 -8.08 -1.05
C SER A 214 -22.58 -9.27 -0.81
N SER A 215 -22.04 -10.40 -0.38
CA SER A 215 -22.85 -11.60 -0.08
C SER A 215 -23.79 -11.45 1.11
N LYS A 216 -23.51 -10.52 2.02
CA LYS A 216 -24.33 -10.21 3.21
C LYS A 216 -25.36 -9.11 2.96
N CYS A 217 -25.30 -8.45 1.81
CA CYS A 217 -26.14 -7.31 1.45
C CYS A 217 -26.70 -7.47 0.03
N GLY A 218 -27.42 -8.58 -0.21
CA GLY A 218 -28.18 -8.82 -1.43
C GLY A 218 -27.37 -8.91 -2.72
N ASN A 219 -26.09 -9.30 -2.65
CA ASN A 219 -25.18 -9.53 -3.77
C ASN A 219 -25.02 -8.32 -4.70
N PHE A 220 -24.98 -7.11 -4.15
CA PHE A 220 -24.67 -5.92 -4.94
C PHE A 220 -23.33 -6.07 -5.67
N LYS A 221 -23.19 -5.40 -6.81
CA LYS A 221 -21.95 -5.33 -7.58
C LYS A 221 -21.12 -4.13 -7.15
N TYR A 222 -19.84 -4.18 -7.38
CA TYR A 222 -18.96 -3.05 -7.11
C TYR A 222 -17.87 -2.90 -8.18
N VAL A 223 -17.47 -1.65 -8.41
CA VAL A 223 -16.26 -1.30 -9.13
C VAL A 223 -15.30 -0.69 -8.15
N TYR A 224 -14.12 -1.27 -7.99
CA TYR A 224 -13.09 -0.74 -7.10
C TYR A 224 -11.87 -0.28 -7.90
N ASN A 225 -11.62 1.03 -7.90
CA ASN A 225 -10.55 1.68 -8.65
C ASN A 225 -9.72 2.61 -7.75
N PRO A 226 -8.73 2.07 -6.99
CA PRO A 226 -7.85 2.86 -6.15
C PRO A 226 -6.75 3.53 -6.98
N THR A 227 -6.66 4.88 -6.93
CA THR A 227 -5.72 5.70 -7.71
C THR A 227 -4.85 6.59 -6.84
N GLY A 228 -5.29 6.93 -5.62
CA GLY A 228 -4.53 7.74 -4.66
C GLY A 228 -5.45 8.43 -3.66
N SER A 229 -4.88 8.83 -2.50
CA SER A 229 -5.66 9.46 -1.43
C SER A 229 -6.26 10.82 -1.83
N SER A 230 -5.61 11.56 -2.71
CA SER A 230 -6.15 12.86 -3.19
C SER A 230 -7.41 12.71 -4.03
N ASP A 231 -7.62 11.53 -4.62
CA ASP A 231 -8.81 11.23 -5.40
C ASP A 231 -10.02 10.87 -4.52
N ALA A 232 -9.80 10.54 -3.25
CA ALA A 232 -10.90 10.20 -2.35
C ALA A 232 -11.94 11.33 -2.29
N TYR A 233 -11.56 12.50 -1.80
CA TYR A 233 -12.44 13.66 -1.76
C TYR A 233 -12.86 14.13 -3.17
N LYS A 234 -11.90 14.20 -4.09
CA LYS A 234 -12.11 14.71 -5.44
C LYS A 234 -13.23 13.99 -6.19
N ARG A 235 -13.31 12.66 -6.02
CA ARG A 235 -14.25 11.76 -6.71
C ARG A 235 -15.55 11.52 -5.95
N THR A 236 -15.62 11.89 -4.64
CA THR A 236 -16.85 11.76 -3.85
C THR A 236 -17.58 13.09 -3.67
N ASN A 237 -16.86 14.18 -3.34
CA ASN A 237 -17.44 15.48 -2.98
C ASN A 237 -16.79 16.64 -3.72
N GLY A 238 -15.65 16.42 -4.41
CA GLY A 238 -14.88 17.45 -5.09
C GLY A 238 -15.21 17.59 -6.57
N SER A 239 -14.24 18.04 -7.35
CA SER A 239 -14.40 18.41 -8.76
C SER A 239 -14.77 17.27 -9.71
N GLU A 240 -14.61 16.03 -9.31
CA GLU A 240 -14.92 14.84 -10.12
C GLU A 240 -16.12 14.03 -9.57
N LYS A 241 -16.87 14.59 -8.62
CA LYS A 241 -18.00 13.90 -7.97
C LYS A 241 -19.11 13.47 -8.95
N ASP A 242 -19.24 14.15 -10.09
CA ASP A 242 -20.23 13.86 -11.14
C ASP A 242 -19.58 13.38 -12.45
N GLY A 243 -18.27 13.11 -12.42
CA GLY A 243 -17.50 12.63 -13.56
C GLY A 243 -17.58 11.11 -13.75
N ALA A 244 -16.97 10.63 -14.84
CA ALA A 244 -16.93 9.20 -15.19
C ALA A 244 -16.26 8.32 -14.10
N ASN A 245 -15.40 8.92 -13.25
CA ASN A 245 -14.71 8.24 -12.17
C ASN A 245 -15.29 8.55 -10.78
N ALA A 246 -16.49 9.10 -10.70
CA ALA A 246 -17.17 9.38 -9.43
C ALA A 246 -17.24 8.13 -8.54
N CYS A 247 -17.11 8.34 -7.23
CA CYS A 247 -17.20 7.26 -6.24
C CYS A 247 -18.34 7.50 -5.25
N ASP A 248 -18.99 6.42 -4.85
CA ASP A 248 -19.99 6.42 -3.78
C ASP A 248 -19.32 6.40 -2.40
N LEU A 249 -18.15 5.75 -2.32
CA LEU A 249 -17.29 5.62 -1.15
C LEU A 249 -15.84 5.69 -1.59
N ALA A 250 -15.02 6.44 -0.89
CA ALA A 250 -13.60 6.44 -1.16
C ALA A 250 -12.76 6.49 0.13
N PHE A 251 -11.49 6.08 0.01
CA PHE A 251 -10.57 5.94 1.14
C PHE A 251 -9.34 6.85 0.96
N ALA A 252 -8.89 7.44 2.05
CA ALA A 252 -7.64 8.18 2.13
C ALA A 252 -6.71 7.56 3.18
N SER A 253 -5.42 7.54 2.89
CA SER A 253 -4.40 7.08 3.85
C SER A 253 -3.66 8.27 4.47
N ARG A 254 -4.39 9.29 4.76
CA ARG A 254 -4.04 10.52 5.45
C ARG A 254 -5.31 11.20 5.98
N GLU A 255 -5.16 12.22 6.78
CA GLU A 255 -6.27 13.08 7.12
C GLU A 255 -6.77 13.88 5.90
N PHE A 256 -8.08 14.18 5.87
CA PHE A 256 -8.61 15.11 4.88
C PHE A 256 -8.11 16.53 5.18
N LYS A 257 -7.77 17.28 4.13
CA LYS A 257 -7.25 18.62 4.26
C LYS A 257 -8.36 19.62 4.56
N ASP A 258 -8.02 20.77 5.13
CA ASP A 258 -8.97 21.87 5.37
C ASP A 258 -9.69 22.33 4.09
N SER A 259 -9.01 22.19 2.93
CA SER A 259 -9.60 22.49 1.62
C SER A 259 -10.52 21.37 1.07
N GLU A 260 -10.51 20.19 1.67
CA GLU A 260 -11.37 19.06 1.32
C GLU A 260 -12.62 19.08 2.20
N THR A 261 -13.44 20.12 2.02
CA THR A 261 -14.61 20.42 2.85
C THR A 261 -15.76 19.45 2.59
N MET A 262 -16.27 18.82 3.63
CA MET A 262 -17.44 17.94 3.62
C MET A 262 -18.06 17.91 5.02
N ASP A 263 -19.33 17.51 5.10
CA ASP A 263 -19.97 17.29 6.40
C ASP A 263 -19.23 16.21 7.21
N GLU A 264 -19.13 16.41 8.53
CA GLU A 264 -18.44 15.45 9.42
C GLU A 264 -19.09 14.06 9.39
N SER A 265 -20.39 13.97 9.12
CA SER A 265 -21.12 12.70 8.99
C SER A 265 -20.74 11.90 7.74
N LEU A 266 -20.09 12.53 6.77
CA LEU A 266 -19.65 11.91 5.52
C LEU A 266 -18.25 11.32 5.60
N LYS A 267 -17.54 11.45 6.71
CA LYS A 267 -16.18 10.93 6.86
C LYS A 267 -15.99 10.19 8.18
N GLY A 268 -14.99 9.34 8.21
CA GLY A 268 -14.61 8.63 9.41
C GLY A 268 -13.32 7.85 9.25
N MET A 269 -12.84 7.31 10.36
CA MET A 269 -11.65 6.47 10.40
C MET A 269 -12.04 5.00 10.28
N MET A 270 -11.41 4.27 9.36
CA MET A 270 -11.53 2.82 9.23
C MET A 270 -10.58 2.09 10.17
N CYS A 271 -9.29 2.42 10.12
CA CYS A 271 -8.25 1.81 10.96
C CYS A 271 -6.97 2.67 10.94
N ILE A 272 -5.98 2.24 11.71
CA ILE A 272 -4.63 2.82 11.71
C ILE A 272 -3.72 2.01 10.79
N ASP A 273 -2.74 2.67 10.19
CA ASP A 273 -1.66 2.06 9.41
C ASP A 273 -0.30 2.59 9.88
N ALA A 274 0.74 1.83 9.60
CA ALA A 274 2.12 2.29 9.75
C ALA A 274 2.77 2.40 8.36
N ILE A 275 3.65 3.39 8.19
CA ILE A 275 4.49 3.51 7.01
C ILE A 275 5.82 2.85 7.32
N VAL A 276 6.21 1.88 6.51
CA VAL A 276 7.43 1.08 6.71
C VAL A 276 8.45 1.47 5.64
N VAL A 277 9.64 1.86 6.09
CA VAL A 277 10.80 2.01 5.19
C VAL A 277 11.25 0.63 4.77
N VAL A 278 11.42 0.43 3.47
CA VAL A 278 11.79 -0.85 2.91
C VAL A 278 13.06 -0.76 2.07
N VAL A 279 13.87 -1.80 2.17
CA VAL A 279 15.07 -2.01 1.34
C VAL A 279 15.05 -3.40 0.74
N ASN A 280 15.88 -3.62 -0.27
CA ASN A 280 16.02 -4.94 -0.89
C ASN A 280 16.31 -6.02 0.16
N LYS A 281 15.73 -7.21 -0.03
CA LYS A 281 15.92 -8.36 0.88
C LYS A 281 17.38 -8.71 1.13
N ASN A 282 18.24 -8.53 0.14
CA ASN A 282 19.68 -8.83 0.23
C ASN A 282 20.51 -7.68 0.82
N ASN A 283 19.89 -6.51 1.08
CA ASN A 283 20.52 -5.45 1.85
C ASN A 283 20.43 -5.78 3.34
N GLN A 284 21.53 -6.26 3.89
CA GLN A 284 21.68 -6.58 5.32
C GLN A 284 22.55 -5.54 6.07
N SER A 285 22.93 -4.44 5.38
CA SER A 285 23.81 -3.40 5.97
C SER A 285 23.09 -2.53 7.00
N ILE A 286 21.75 -2.48 6.94
CA ILE A 286 20.93 -1.64 7.81
C ILE A 286 19.68 -2.40 8.29
N LYS A 287 19.31 -2.16 9.55
CA LYS A 287 18.09 -2.72 10.17
C LYS A 287 17.22 -1.65 10.84
N ASN A 288 17.80 -0.47 11.05
CA ASN A 288 17.14 0.66 11.68
C ASN A 288 17.53 1.95 10.97
N ILE A 289 16.64 2.92 10.95
CA ILE A 289 16.88 4.22 10.34
C ILE A 289 16.07 5.29 11.09
N ASP A 290 16.58 6.53 11.15
CA ASP A 290 15.90 7.68 11.72
C ASP A 290 15.41 8.67 10.65
N GLY A 291 14.56 9.62 11.07
CA GLY A 291 13.96 10.62 10.17
C GLY A 291 15.01 11.55 9.55
N ALA A 292 16.03 11.96 10.32
CA ALA A 292 17.08 12.85 9.82
C ALA A 292 17.93 12.17 8.73
N THR A 293 18.27 10.91 8.92
CA THR A 293 18.99 10.10 7.91
C THR A 293 18.14 9.91 6.66
N LEU A 294 16.86 9.60 6.81
CA LEU A 294 15.94 9.48 5.67
C LEU A 294 15.84 10.80 4.88
N LYS A 295 15.65 11.94 5.57
CA LYS A 295 15.64 13.25 4.90
C LYS A 295 16.90 13.46 4.08
N ARG A 296 18.09 13.19 4.65
CA ARG A 296 19.39 13.33 3.96
C ARG A 296 19.58 12.36 2.79
N ILE A 297 18.95 11.19 2.82
CA ILE A 297 18.91 10.27 1.68
C ILE A 297 18.05 10.86 0.56
N TYR A 298 16.84 11.32 0.89
CA TYR A 298 15.89 11.80 -0.11
C TYR A 298 16.20 13.19 -0.67
N ASP A 299 16.94 14.04 0.06
CA ASP A 299 17.44 15.32 -0.46
C ASP A 299 18.77 15.19 -1.21
N GLY A 300 19.41 14.00 -1.18
CA GLY A 300 20.66 13.70 -1.88
C GLY A 300 21.92 14.11 -1.13
N THR A 301 21.84 14.51 0.13
CA THR A 301 23.00 14.75 1.00
C THR A 301 23.78 13.46 1.24
N ILE A 302 23.09 12.35 1.52
CA ILE A 302 23.63 10.99 1.56
C ILE A 302 23.54 10.38 0.18
N LYS A 303 24.66 9.93 -0.37
CA LYS A 303 24.75 9.39 -1.73
C LYS A 303 24.97 7.88 -1.76
N THR A 304 25.72 7.33 -0.83
CA THR A 304 26.10 5.92 -0.80
C THR A 304 25.62 5.22 0.46
N TRP A 305 25.53 3.89 0.41
CA TRP A 305 25.11 3.10 1.57
C TRP A 305 26.11 3.12 2.73
N GLU A 306 27.39 3.39 2.48
CA GLU A 306 28.39 3.53 3.56
C GLU A 306 28.21 4.79 4.41
N GLU A 307 27.52 5.80 3.87
CA GLU A 307 27.19 7.04 4.57
C GLU A 307 25.91 6.89 5.45
N VAL A 308 25.14 5.82 5.23
CA VAL A 308 23.94 5.50 6.01
C VAL A 308 24.38 4.83 7.32
N LYS A 309 24.28 5.55 8.43
CA LYS A 309 24.70 5.11 9.75
C LYS A 309 23.56 5.18 10.75
#